data_018838430b8b25b48d884d832a008fae
#
_entry.id   018838430b8b25b48d884d832a008fae
#
_cell.length_a   1.000
_cell.length_b   1.000
_cell.length_c   1.000
_cell.angle_alpha   90.00
_cell.angle_beta   90.00
_cell.angle_gamma   90.00
#
_symmetry.space_group_name_H-M   'P 1'
#
loop_
_entity.id
_entity.type
_entity.pdbx_description
1 polymer ?
#
loop_
_entity_poly.entity_id
_entity_poly.type
_entity_poly.pdbx_seq_one_letter_code
_entity_poly.pdbx_strand_id
1 'polypeptide(L)'
;MPQPLGTEPRIERTAFAGENTLDSPMKDTLKPGITYEHKFVVPPTKTVPSLYPEAEEFLAMPEVFATGFLVGFLEWACIKAVNPHLDWPNEQTVGTHIDVSHEAATPPGLEVAARVELTEVDGRRLVFAVEAHDGVDLISKGRHERFVIDKGRFDARVAAKQTP
;
A
#
# COMPACT_ATOMS: atom_id res chain seq x y z
N MET A 1 20.29 -10.63 35.73
CA MET A 1 19.98 -9.26 35.29
C MET A 1 19.85 -9.25 33.77
N PRO A 2 18.70 -8.96 33.21
CA PRO A 2 18.56 -8.88 31.74
C PRO A 2 19.25 -7.62 31.22
N GLN A 3 20.01 -7.78 30.15
CA GLN A 3 20.66 -6.68 29.42
C GLN A 3 19.58 -5.78 28.80
N PRO A 4 19.77 -4.44 28.72
CA PRO A 4 18.85 -3.56 28.04
C PRO A 4 18.89 -3.84 26.54
N LEU A 5 17.70 -3.98 25.94
CA LEU A 5 17.52 -4.02 24.50
C LEU A 5 18.15 -2.77 23.88
N GLY A 6 19.10 -3.01 22.96
CA GLY A 6 19.80 -1.96 22.26
C GLY A 6 18.83 -1.01 21.56
N THR A 7 19.14 0.28 21.62
CA THR A 7 18.49 1.35 20.85
C THR A 7 18.36 0.90 19.39
N GLU A 8 17.12 0.77 18.94
CA GLU A 8 16.84 0.54 17.52
C GLU A 8 17.57 1.60 16.67
N PRO A 9 18.26 1.20 15.59
CA PRO A 9 18.83 2.16 14.68
C PRO A 9 17.66 2.98 14.11
N ARG A 10 17.72 4.28 14.32
CA ARG A 10 16.85 5.25 13.67
C ARG A 10 17.07 5.06 12.17
N ILE A 11 16.19 4.31 11.52
CA ILE A 11 16.17 4.20 10.05
C ILE A 11 15.92 5.61 9.56
N GLU A 12 16.97 6.26 9.07
CA GLU A 12 16.83 7.54 8.43
C GLU A 12 15.87 7.35 7.25
N ARG A 13 14.75 8.05 7.29
CA ARG A 13 13.71 8.07 6.23
C ARG A 13 14.22 8.75 4.96
N THR A 14 15.47 8.52 4.57
CA THR A 14 16.19 9.24 3.52
C THR A 14 16.06 8.65 2.13
N ALA A 15 15.48 7.45 1.98
CA ALA A 15 15.38 6.81 0.66
C ALA A 15 14.50 7.60 -0.33
N PHE A 16 13.57 8.42 0.16
CA PHE A 16 12.65 9.23 -0.66
C PHE A 16 12.83 10.74 -0.45
N ALA A 17 13.60 11.18 0.54
CA ALA A 17 13.73 12.60 0.94
C ALA A 17 14.56 13.46 -0.03
N GLY A 18 15.26 12.87 -1.01
CA GLY A 18 16.04 13.60 -2.01
C GLY A 18 15.22 14.20 -3.16
N GLU A 19 13.89 14.08 -3.15
CA GLU A 19 13.02 14.48 -4.26
C GLU A 19 12.32 15.84 -4.06
N ASN A 20 12.78 16.66 -3.14
CA ASN A 20 12.10 17.92 -2.82
C ASN A 20 12.38 19.06 -3.80
N THR A 21 12.88 18.80 -5.01
CA THR A 21 13.02 19.78 -6.08
C THR A 21 11.97 19.52 -7.16
N LEU A 22 10.96 20.32 -7.09
CA LEU A 22 9.76 20.40 -7.90
C LEU A 22 10.05 20.82 -9.34
N ASP A 23 9.72 19.94 -10.32
CA ASP A 23 9.44 20.36 -11.69
C ASP A 23 8.06 19.89 -12.19
N SER A 24 7.27 19.24 -11.35
CA SER A 24 5.86 18.97 -11.64
C SER A 24 5.05 19.18 -10.36
N PRO A 25 4.21 20.21 -10.30
CA PRO A 25 3.34 20.43 -9.14
C PRO A 25 2.21 19.38 -9.17
N MET A 26 2.07 18.61 -8.09
CA MET A 26 0.83 17.88 -7.81
C MET A 26 -0.35 18.85 -7.96
N LYS A 27 -1.46 18.36 -8.49
CA LYS A 27 -2.64 19.22 -8.67
C LYS A 27 -3.13 19.76 -7.32
N ASP A 28 -3.58 21.00 -7.30
CA ASP A 28 -4.16 21.67 -6.11
C ASP A 28 -5.40 20.94 -5.55
N THR A 29 -5.96 20.02 -6.32
CA THR A 29 -7.08 19.16 -5.90
C THR A 29 -6.66 18.00 -5.01
N LEU A 30 -5.36 17.69 -4.88
CA LEU A 30 -4.85 16.65 -3.97
C LEU A 30 -4.87 17.20 -2.53
N LYS A 31 -5.94 16.94 -1.83
CA LYS A 31 -6.21 17.45 -0.47
C LYS A 31 -6.78 16.37 0.44
N PRO A 32 -6.59 16.50 1.76
CA PRO A 32 -7.29 15.64 2.72
C PRO A 32 -8.81 15.64 2.51
N GLY A 33 -9.46 14.50 2.79
CA GLY A 33 -10.88 14.29 2.59
C GLY A 33 -11.26 13.58 1.28
N ILE A 34 -10.28 13.27 0.41
CA ILE A 34 -10.51 12.41 -0.75
C ILE A 34 -10.82 11.01 -0.24
N THR A 35 -11.96 10.45 -0.67
CA THR A 35 -12.40 9.09 -0.34
C THR A 35 -12.58 8.26 -1.60
N TYR A 36 -12.40 6.95 -1.46
CA TYR A 36 -12.65 6.00 -2.54
C TYR A 36 -13.07 4.65 -1.99
N GLU A 37 -13.99 3.98 -2.70
CA GLU A 37 -14.33 2.58 -2.46
C GLU A 37 -13.92 1.76 -3.68
N HIS A 38 -13.13 0.71 -3.48
CA HIS A 38 -12.74 -0.24 -4.51
C HIS A 38 -13.22 -1.63 -4.15
N LYS A 39 -13.76 -2.34 -5.13
CA LYS A 39 -14.33 -3.67 -4.96
C LYS A 39 -13.76 -4.66 -5.96
N PHE A 40 -13.60 -5.89 -5.55
CA PHE A 40 -13.37 -7.01 -6.46
C PHE A 40 -13.81 -8.33 -5.82
N VAL A 41 -14.08 -9.34 -6.64
CA VAL A 41 -14.37 -10.69 -6.17
C VAL A 41 -13.04 -11.42 -5.99
N VAL A 42 -12.80 -11.99 -4.81
CA VAL A 42 -11.55 -12.71 -4.51
C VAL A 42 -11.43 -13.95 -5.40
N PRO A 43 -10.47 -14.00 -6.33
CA PRO A 43 -10.25 -15.21 -7.14
C PRO A 43 -9.37 -16.22 -6.39
N PRO A 44 -9.38 -17.49 -6.77
CA PRO A 44 -8.47 -18.51 -6.20
C PRO A 44 -6.98 -18.11 -6.27
N THR A 45 -6.58 -17.32 -7.27
CA THR A 45 -5.20 -16.83 -7.47
C THR A 45 -4.76 -15.74 -6.47
N LYS A 46 -5.64 -15.27 -5.59
CA LYS A 46 -5.33 -14.30 -4.53
C LYS A 46 -5.44 -14.90 -3.12
N THR A 47 -5.44 -16.21 -3.04
CA THR A 47 -5.43 -16.95 -1.77
C THR A 47 -4.01 -17.27 -1.30
N VAL A 48 -3.87 -17.67 -0.03
CA VAL A 48 -2.57 -17.90 0.61
C VAL A 48 -1.68 -18.88 -0.16
N PRO A 49 -2.17 -20.03 -0.69
CA PRO A 49 -1.36 -20.95 -1.49
C PRO A 49 -0.76 -20.33 -2.77
N SER A 50 -1.34 -19.25 -3.27
CA SER A 50 -0.87 -18.56 -4.47
C SER A 50 0.14 -17.44 -4.19
N LEU A 51 0.42 -17.13 -2.92
CA LEU A 51 1.27 -15.99 -2.56
C LEU A 51 2.74 -16.23 -2.94
N TYR A 52 3.27 -17.43 -2.60
CA TYR A 52 4.60 -17.89 -2.96
C TYR A 52 4.50 -19.37 -3.39
N PRO A 53 4.32 -19.64 -4.70
CA PRO A 53 4.13 -21.01 -5.20
C PRO A 53 5.33 -21.95 -4.94
N GLU A 54 6.52 -21.40 -4.71
CA GLU A 54 7.74 -22.11 -4.36
C GLU A 54 7.87 -22.47 -2.88
N ALA A 55 6.98 -21.96 -2.00
CA ALA A 55 7.02 -22.20 -0.57
C ALA A 55 6.00 -23.25 -0.15
N GLU A 56 6.48 -24.41 0.31
CA GLU A 56 5.62 -25.53 0.74
C GLU A 56 4.68 -25.14 1.88
N GLU A 57 5.12 -24.24 2.74
CA GLU A 57 4.34 -23.71 3.86
C GLU A 57 3.09 -22.97 3.39
N PHE A 58 3.20 -22.17 2.34
CA PHE A 58 2.04 -21.46 1.77
C PHE A 58 1.13 -22.42 1.00
N LEU A 59 1.68 -23.42 0.29
CA LEU A 59 0.89 -24.41 -0.44
C LEU A 59 0.00 -25.25 0.49
N ALA A 60 0.44 -25.47 1.74
CA ALA A 60 -0.30 -26.23 2.74
C ALA A 60 -1.36 -25.41 3.49
N MET A 61 -1.43 -24.09 3.29
CA MET A 61 -2.34 -23.19 3.99
C MET A 61 -3.76 -23.23 3.37
N PRO A 62 -4.78 -22.83 4.17
CA PRO A 62 -6.15 -22.70 3.66
C PRO A 62 -6.28 -21.74 2.49
N GLU A 63 -7.18 -22.05 1.56
CA GLU A 63 -7.52 -21.18 0.43
C GLU A 63 -8.42 -20.03 0.90
N VAL A 64 -7.81 -19.02 1.52
CA VAL A 64 -8.45 -17.78 1.93
C VAL A 64 -7.65 -16.58 1.41
N PHE A 65 -8.29 -15.43 1.29
CA PHE A 65 -7.66 -14.19 0.83
C PHE A 65 -6.39 -13.91 1.62
N ALA A 66 -5.24 -13.91 0.95
CA ALA A 66 -3.95 -13.78 1.61
C ALA A 66 -3.71 -12.37 2.15
N THR A 67 -3.08 -12.25 3.31
CA THR A 67 -2.71 -10.95 3.92
C THR A 67 -1.89 -10.10 2.95
N GLY A 68 -0.93 -10.65 2.24
CA GLY A 68 -0.13 -9.91 1.26
C GLY A 68 -0.98 -9.36 0.11
N PHE A 69 -1.96 -10.11 -0.37
CA PHE A 69 -2.88 -9.65 -1.40
C PHE A 69 -3.91 -8.64 -0.85
N LEU A 70 -4.33 -8.78 0.40
CA LEU A 70 -5.18 -7.79 1.08
C LEU A 70 -4.45 -6.44 1.19
N VAL A 71 -3.19 -6.42 1.59
CA VAL A 71 -2.35 -5.21 1.60
C VAL A 71 -2.31 -4.59 0.21
N GLY A 72 -1.99 -5.36 -0.83
CA GLY A 72 -1.98 -4.88 -2.22
C GLY A 72 -3.34 -4.34 -2.68
N PHE A 73 -4.44 -4.92 -2.20
CA PHE A 73 -5.79 -4.44 -2.50
C PHE A 73 -6.09 -3.07 -1.85
N LEU A 74 -5.66 -2.88 -0.61
CA LEU A 74 -5.75 -1.58 0.08
C LEU A 74 -4.88 -0.52 -0.62
N GLU A 75 -3.66 -0.88 -1.04
CA GLU A 75 -2.79 -0.01 -1.84
C GLU A 75 -3.48 0.40 -3.14
N TRP A 76 -4.10 -0.56 -3.84
CA TRP A 76 -4.80 -0.29 -5.10
C TRP A 76 -5.94 0.70 -4.92
N ALA A 77 -6.73 0.58 -3.85
CA ALA A 77 -7.78 1.54 -3.53
C ALA A 77 -7.21 2.95 -3.29
N CYS A 78 -6.10 3.06 -2.55
CA CYS A 78 -5.42 4.35 -2.33
C CYS A 78 -4.88 4.96 -3.64
N ILE A 79 -4.29 4.15 -4.52
CA ILE A 79 -3.84 4.61 -5.85
C ILE A 79 -5.01 5.16 -6.65
N LYS A 80 -6.13 4.44 -6.71
CA LYS A 80 -7.34 4.89 -7.42
C LYS A 80 -7.90 6.20 -6.85
N ALA A 81 -7.84 6.37 -5.54
CA ALA A 81 -8.30 7.59 -4.87
C ALA A 81 -7.53 8.83 -5.33
N VAL A 82 -6.22 8.74 -5.51
CA VAL A 82 -5.37 9.92 -5.75
C VAL A 82 -4.93 10.11 -7.21
N ASN A 83 -4.95 9.07 -8.05
CA ASN A 83 -4.55 9.19 -9.45
C ASN A 83 -5.23 10.33 -10.24
N PRO A 84 -6.53 10.65 -10.05
CA PRO A 84 -7.17 11.79 -10.71
C PRO A 84 -6.57 13.15 -10.33
N HIS A 85 -5.86 13.20 -9.20
CA HIS A 85 -5.24 14.38 -8.62
C HIS A 85 -3.73 14.48 -8.88
N LEU A 86 -3.18 13.56 -9.67
CA LEU A 86 -1.78 13.53 -10.10
C LEU A 86 -1.66 13.71 -11.61
N ASP A 87 -0.47 14.00 -12.08
CA ASP A 87 -0.12 13.92 -13.52
C ASP A 87 0.22 12.48 -13.91
N TRP A 88 -0.77 11.61 -13.81
CA TRP A 88 -0.64 10.20 -14.17
C TRP A 88 -0.46 10.03 -15.69
N PRO A 89 0.48 9.19 -16.17
CA PRO A 89 1.35 8.26 -15.42
C PRO A 89 2.73 8.82 -15.03
N ASN A 90 3.02 10.11 -15.25
CA ASN A 90 4.33 10.71 -14.96
C ASN A 90 4.55 10.85 -13.45
N GLU A 91 3.51 11.23 -12.72
CA GLU A 91 3.47 11.15 -11.25
C GLU A 91 2.74 9.89 -10.82
N GLN A 92 3.33 9.17 -9.89
CA GLN A 92 2.78 7.94 -9.32
C GLN A 92 2.96 7.96 -7.80
N THR A 93 2.34 7.02 -7.09
CA THR A 93 2.61 6.84 -5.67
C THR A 93 3.19 5.46 -5.40
N VAL A 94 4.14 5.40 -4.46
CA VAL A 94 4.70 4.15 -3.93
C VAL A 94 4.35 4.03 -2.44
N GLY A 95 4.13 2.80 -1.97
CA GLY A 95 3.87 2.53 -0.56
C GLY A 95 5.14 2.69 0.26
N THR A 96 5.04 3.35 1.42
CA THR A 96 6.18 3.62 2.32
C THR A 96 5.98 3.08 3.73
N HIS A 97 4.73 2.89 4.14
CA HIS A 97 4.40 2.32 5.44
C HIS A 97 3.01 1.69 5.38
N ILE A 98 2.85 0.56 6.06
CA ILE A 98 1.59 -0.13 6.23
C ILE A 98 1.45 -0.59 7.67
N ASP A 99 0.34 -0.26 8.30
CA ASP A 99 -0.02 -0.67 9.66
C ASP A 99 -1.52 -0.98 9.64
N VAL A 100 -1.84 -2.23 9.32
CA VAL A 100 -3.22 -2.71 9.17
C VAL A 100 -3.39 -4.05 9.86
N SER A 101 -4.60 -4.30 10.33
CA SER A 101 -5.01 -5.62 10.83
C SER A 101 -5.44 -6.55 9.68
N HIS A 102 -5.52 -7.85 9.97
CA HIS A 102 -6.26 -8.83 9.18
C HIS A 102 -7.08 -9.65 10.16
N GLU A 103 -8.36 -9.32 10.30
CA GLU A 103 -9.20 -9.72 11.44
C GLU A 103 -10.09 -10.92 11.15
N ALA A 104 -10.40 -11.19 9.87
CA ALA A 104 -11.23 -12.31 9.45
C ALA A 104 -10.79 -12.87 8.10
N ALA A 105 -10.96 -14.18 7.93
CA ALA A 105 -10.63 -14.88 6.70
C ALA A 105 -11.77 -14.76 5.67
N THR A 106 -11.43 -14.52 4.41
CA THR A 106 -12.38 -14.44 3.30
C THR A 106 -12.11 -15.55 2.30
N PRO A 107 -13.06 -16.47 2.03
CA PRO A 107 -12.92 -17.48 0.99
C PRO A 107 -12.98 -16.86 -0.41
N PRO A 108 -12.43 -17.54 -1.45
CA PRO A 108 -12.63 -17.09 -2.83
C PRO A 108 -14.12 -17.10 -3.20
N GLY A 109 -14.49 -16.21 -4.12
CA GLY A 109 -15.87 -16.05 -4.57
C GLY A 109 -16.65 -14.95 -3.85
N LEU A 110 -16.22 -14.47 -2.69
CA LEU A 110 -16.82 -13.30 -2.04
C LEU A 110 -16.27 -11.99 -2.63
N GLU A 111 -17.13 -10.98 -2.72
CA GLU A 111 -16.73 -9.62 -3.03
C GLU A 111 -16.15 -8.96 -1.78
N VAL A 112 -14.97 -8.37 -1.92
CA VAL A 112 -14.36 -7.50 -0.91
C VAL A 112 -14.43 -6.04 -1.35
N ALA A 113 -14.67 -5.16 -0.39
CA ALA A 113 -14.70 -3.71 -0.57
C ALA A 113 -13.66 -3.06 0.32
N ALA A 114 -12.72 -2.33 -0.28
CA ALA A 114 -11.79 -1.47 0.43
C ALA A 114 -12.30 -0.03 0.41
N ARG A 115 -12.39 0.61 1.58
CA ARG A 115 -12.72 2.03 1.74
C ARG A 115 -11.50 2.74 2.25
N VAL A 116 -11.13 3.83 1.59
CA VAL A 116 -9.95 4.61 1.92
C VAL A 116 -10.31 6.09 1.99
N GLU A 117 -9.62 6.80 2.88
CA GLU A 117 -9.69 8.24 3.03
C GLU A 117 -8.28 8.81 3.12
N LEU A 118 -7.96 9.78 2.27
CA LEU A 118 -6.74 10.57 2.39
C LEU A 118 -6.90 11.54 3.56
N THR A 119 -6.20 11.30 4.66
CA THR A 119 -6.33 12.05 5.91
C THR A 119 -5.28 13.15 6.06
N GLU A 120 -4.11 13.00 5.40
CA GLU A 120 -3.02 13.97 5.49
C GLU A 120 -2.26 14.06 4.16
N VAL A 121 -1.90 15.27 3.78
CA VAL A 121 -0.96 15.58 2.69
C VAL A 121 0.14 16.45 3.28
N ASP A 122 1.36 15.92 3.35
CA ASP A 122 2.55 16.62 3.82
C ASP A 122 3.61 16.58 2.71
N GLY A 123 3.66 17.64 1.91
CA GLY A 123 4.44 17.65 0.68
C GLY A 123 4.04 16.49 -0.23
N ARG A 124 4.98 15.58 -0.50
CA ARG A 124 4.75 14.37 -1.31
C ARG A 124 4.31 13.14 -0.50
N ARG A 125 4.30 13.23 0.83
CA ARG A 125 3.83 12.17 1.71
C ARG A 125 2.31 12.25 1.87
N LEU A 126 1.64 11.13 1.63
CA LEU A 126 0.21 10.95 1.73
C LEU A 126 -0.10 9.92 2.82
N VAL A 127 -1.07 10.22 3.68
CA VAL A 127 -1.52 9.32 4.74
C VAL A 127 -2.98 8.98 4.52
N PHE A 128 -3.29 7.69 4.59
CA PHE A 128 -4.64 7.17 4.42
C PHE A 128 -5.11 6.43 5.66
N ALA A 129 -6.37 6.63 6.04
CA ALA A 129 -7.13 5.67 6.81
C ALA A 129 -7.70 4.64 5.82
N VAL A 130 -7.61 3.36 6.15
CA VAL A 130 -8.04 2.27 5.28
C VAL A 130 -8.84 1.23 6.05
N GLU A 131 -9.85 0.65 5.42
CA GLU A 131 -10.59 -0.50 5.92
C GLU A 131 -11.05 -1.38 4.77
N ALA A 132 -11.31 -2.66 5.05
CA ALA A 132 -11.89 -3.59 4.08
C ALA A 132 -12.92 -4.51 4.73
N HIS A 133 -13.97 -4.83 3.96
CA HIS A 133 -15.09 -5.70 4.35
C HIS A 133 -15.33 -6.76 3.27
N ASP A 134 -15.82 -7.92 3.65
CA ASP A 134 -16.20 -8.99 2.72
C ASP A 134 -17.72 -9.21 2.62
N GLY A 135 -18.49 -8.27 3.17
CA GLY A 135 -19.96 -8.35 3.21
C GLY A 135 -20.49 -9.11 4.44
N VAL A 136 -19.63 -9.83 5.15
CA VAL A 136 -19.94 -10.53 6.42
C VAL A 136 -19.17 -9.87 7.57
N ASP A 137 -17.88 -9.70 7.39
CA ASP A 137 -16.96 -9.20 8.42
C ASP A 137 -16.20 -7.95 7.98
N LEU A 138 -15.79 -7.15 8.96
CA LEU A 138 -14.65 -6.24 8.83
C LEU A 138 -13.37 -7.11 8.77
N ILE A 139 -12.71 -7.14 7.64
CA ILE A 139 -11.53 -8.00 7.45
C ILE A 139 -10.21 -7.27 7.71
N SER A 140 -10.20 -5.94 7.59
CA SER A 140 -9.00 -5.13 7.82
C SER A 140 -9.35 -3.70 8.17
N LYS A 141 -8.52 -3.09 9.01
CA LYS A 141 -8.52 -1.64 9.25
C LYS A 141 -7.12 -1.18 9.64
N GLY A 142 -6.83 0.09 9.42
CA GLY A 142 -5.59 0.71 9.86
C GLY A 142 -5.19 1.92 9.03
N ARG A 143 -3.87 2.05 8.83
CA ARG A 143 -3.24 3.21 8.22
C ARG A 143 -2.24 2.79 7.15
N HIS A 144 -2.20 3.55 6.06
CA HIS A 144 -1.23 3.36 4.99
C HIS A 144 -0.60 4.69 4.59
N GLU A 145 0.71 4.70 4.36
CA GLU A 145 1.40 5.86 3.86
C GLU A 145 1.93 5.59 2.45
N ARG A 146 1.80 6.60 1.60
CA ARG A 146 2.33 6.58 0.24
C ARG A 146 3.14 7.83 -0.01
N PHE A 147 4.02 7.78 -1.01
CA PHE A 147 4.84 8.91 -1.41
C PHE A 147 4.69 9.16 -2.91
N VAL A 148 4.43 10.41 -3.30
CA VAL A 148 4.33 10.81 -4.71
C VAL A 148 5.73 10.88 -5.30
N ILE A 149 5.95 10.15 -6.39
CA ILE A 149 7.22 10.09 -7.12
C ILE A 149 7.07 10.64 -8.53
N ASP A 150 8.15 11.20 -9.08
CA ASP A 150 8.35 11.32 -10.52
C ASP A 150 8.83 9.97 -11.04
N LYS A 151 8.08 9.39 -11.96
CA LYS A 151 8.36 8.04 -12.47
C LYS A 151 9.75 7.93 -13.12
N GLY A 152 10.13 8.91 -13.93
CA GLY A 152 11.41 8.87 -14.65
C GLY A 152 12.60 8.92 -13.71
N ARG A 153 12.58 9.80 -12.71
CA ARG A 153 13.62 9.89 -11.67
C ARG A 153 13.67 8.64 -10.80
N PHE A 154 12.50 8.10 -10.45
CA PHE A 154 12.42 6.88 -9.66
C PHE A 154 13.02 5.69 -10.41
N ASP A 155 12.63 5.48 -11.68
CA ASP A 155 13.15 4.40 -12.52
C ASP A 155 14.68 4.49 -12.67
N ALA A 156 15.23 5.70 -12.86
CA ALA A 156 16.68 5.90 -12.95
C ALA A 156 17.42 5.47 -11.65
N ARG A 157 16.86 5.76 -10.48
CA ARG A 157 17.42 5.31 -9.19
C ARG A 157 17.38 3.81 -9.03
N VAL A 158 16.25 3.18 -9.42
CA VAL A 158 16.12 1.72 -9.36
C VAL A 158 17.15 1.06 -10.28
N ALA A 159 17.31 1.57 -11.50
CA ALA A 159 18.30 1.07 -12.45
C ALA A 159 19.73 1.19 -11.91
N ALA A 160 20.05 2.26 -11.18
CA ALA A 160 21.39 2.45 -10.59
C ALA A 160 21.74 1.39 -9.54
N LYS A 161 20.79 0.70 -8.93
CA LYS A 161 21.05 -0.42 -8.00
C LYS A 161 21.48 -1.71 -8.70
N GLN A 162 21.25 -1.83 -9.99
CA GLN A 162 21.63 -3.00 -10.79
C GLN A 162 23.01 -2.87 -11.43
N THR A 163 23.61 -1.68 -11.34
CA THR A 163 24.97 -1.44 -11.84
C THR A 163 25.94 -1.60 -10.67
N PRO A 164 26.89 -2.56 -10.72
CA PRO A 164 27.87 -2.78 -9.66
C PRO A 164 28.86 -1.62 -9.52
#